data_1e8f54b8592ba5127ae4952086a97f43
#
_entry.id   1e8f54b8592ba5127ae4952086a97f43
#
_cell.length_a   1.000
_cell.length_b   1.000
_cell.length_c   1.000
_cell.angle_alpha   90.00
_cell.angle_beta   90.00
_cell.angle_gamma   90.00
#
_symmetry.space_group_name_H-M   'P 1'
#
loop_
_entity.id
_entity.type
_entity.pdbx_description
1 polymer ?
#
loop_
_entity_poly.entity_id
_entity_poly.type
_entity_poly.pdbx_seq_one_letter_code
_entity_poly.pdbx_strand_id
1 'polypeptide(L)'
;MVNIEAPSPNIIFSEFWVREQSEIEKDLAWYRSNAPVTFVQEPIMPSESPIPQGAGTWILSRHAEILEASRNPEIFSSAQGITILDSPPEFNEYFQSMIAMDDPRHARLRRIVSAGFTPRMLQKLEDSVQQVAADIVDNVCEKGEIDFVVDVAAALPLKIVCDLMGVPESHYQEVFDCSNVILGAGDPEYLPADGDILSAIFNAGLILQGIMEEVAESKQGMNSDDLTTALVNAELEDDKLTSADLASFFILLVVAGNETTRNAIGWGLKYLTDNPDQRQIWVNDFEKVAPTAVEEIVRLASPVTYMRRTATTDTILGGQEIKEGDKVCMFYLSANRDEDIFEDPYRFDVLRQPNNHVGFGGPGPHFCLGAHLARREITVMFRELFHRLPDIQASGEPDVLAASFIHGVKHLPATFSPVAKNNR
;
A
#
# COMPACT_ATOMS: atom_id res chain seq x y z
N MET A 1 -15.08 12.20 35.68
CA MET A 1 -14.44 11.73 34.44
C MET A 1 -12.97 12.08 34.59
N VAL A 2 -12.10 11.08 34.61
CA VAL A 2 -10.65 11.30 34.58
C VAL A 2 -10.35 11.90 33.20
N ASN A 3 -9.73 13.07 33.19
CA ASN A 3 -9.25 13.67 31.94
C ASN A 3 -8.09 12.80 31.45
N ILE A 4 -8.39 11.81 30.62
CA ILE A 4 -7.37 10.97 29.98
C ILE A 4 -6.90 11.78 28.78
N GLU A 5 -5.72 12.41 28.88
CA GLU A 5 -5.14 13.17 27.77
C GLU A 5 -4.88 12.24 26.58
N ALA A 6 -5.26 12.72 25.39
CA ALA A 6 -4.96 12.05 24.15
C ALA A 6 -3.44 12.01 23.89
N PRO A 7 -2.92 11.01 23.16
CA PRO A 7 -1.51 10.93 22.80
C PRO A 7 -0.97 12.20 22.13
N SER A 8 0.28 12.52 22.43
CA SER A 8 0.99 13.62 21.79
C SER A 8 2.37 13.11 21.30
N PRO A 9 2.78 13.39 20.08
CA PRO A 9 2.08 14.22 19.09
C PRO A 9 0.80 13.56 18.57
N ASN A 10 -0.05 14.39 17.98
CA ASN A 10 -1.31 13.94 17.39
C ASN A 10 -1.06 13.04 16.15
N ILE A 11 -1.90 12.03 15.97
CA ILE A 11 -1.81 11.02 14.91
C ILE A 11 -1.82 11.58 13.46
N ILE A 12 -2.24 12.83 13.26
CA ILE A 12 -2.20 13.49 11.94
C ILE A 12 -0.77 13.92 11.57
N PHE A 13 0.07 14.23 12.56
CA PHE A 13 1.42 14.76 12.32
C PHE A 13 2.39 13.65 11.92
N SER A 14 3.33 13.97 11.02
CA SER A 14 4.39 13.06 10.60
C SER A 14 5.28 12.61 11.78
N GLU A 15 5.49 13.49 12.77
CA GLU A 15 6.25 13.21 13.98
C GLU A 15 5.67 12.04 14.80
N PHE A 16 4.38 11.76 14.66
CA PHE A 16 3.76 10.58 15.28
C PHE A 16 4.33 9.28 14.69
N TRP A 17 4.57 9.26 13.38
CA TRP A 17 4.87 8.05 12.61
C TRP A 17 6.35 7.69 12.50
N VAL A 18 7.25 8.58 12.95
CA VAL A 18 8.72 8.34 12.99
C VAL A 18 9.22 7.93 14.37
N ARG A 19 8.32 7.70 15.32
CA ARG A 19 8.66 7.22 16.65
C ARG A 19 8.89 5.70 16.66
N GLU A 20 9.40 5.21 17.77
CA GLU A 20 9.51 3.76 18.00
C GLU A 20 8.15 3.07 17.81
N GLN A 21 8.14 1.95 17.10
CA GLN A 21 6.91 1.20 16.78
C GLN A 21 6.10 0.87 18.03
N SER A 22 6.75 0.50 19.12
CA SER A 22 6.10 0.18 20.40
C SER A 22 5.35 1.36 21.02
N GLU A 23 5.83 2.59 20.81
CA GLU A 23 5.15 3.80 21.28
C GLU A 23 3.92 4.11 20.42
N ILE A 24 4.05 3.96 19.11
CA ILE A 24 2.93 4.10 18.17
C ILE A 24 1.82 3.09 18.52
N GLU A 25 2.17 1.83 18.73
CA GLU A 25 1.23 0.77 19.09
C GLU A 25 0.51 1.04 20.41
N LYS A 26 1.23 1.54 21.43
CA LYS A 26 0.66 1.94 22.71
C LYS A 26 -0.36 3.08 22.55
N ASP A 27 -0.07 4.07 21.72
CA ASP A 27 -0.97 5.18 21.48
C ASP A 27 -2.20 4.75 20.66
N LEU A 28 -2.03 3.88 19.68
CA LEU A 28 -3.16 3.29 18.95
C LEU A 28 -4.05 2.43 19.85
N ALA A 29 -3.47 1.67 20.80
CA ALA A 29 -4.22 0.94 21.83
C ALA A 29 -5.00 1.89 22.75
N TRP A 30 -4.40 3.04 23.09
CA TRP A 30 -5.09 4.07 23.86
C TRP A 30 -6.34 4.58 23.11
N TYR A 31 -6.21 4.89 21.80
CA TYR A 31 -7.37 5.31 20.97
C TYR A 31 -8.45 4.22 20.96
N ARG A 32 -8.12 2.97 20.69
CA ARG A 32 -9.09 1.87 20.68
C ARG A 32 -9.83 1.73 22.01
N SER A 33 -9.12 1.88 23.13
CA SER A 33 -9.70 1.66 24.46
C SER A 33 -10.50 2.84 24.98
N ASN A 34 -10.11 4.08 24.66
CA ASN A 34 -10.64 5.29 25.31
C ASN A 34 -11.43 6.20 24.38
N ALA A 35 -11.08 6.24 23.07
CA ALA A 35 -11.67 7.16 22.11
C ALA A 35 -11.70 6.56 20.70
N PRO A 36 -12.40 5.44 20.49
CA PRO A 36 -12.37 4.67 19.25
C PRO A 36 -12.87 5.43 18.02
N VAL A 37 -13.78 6.39 18.23
CA VAL A 37 -14.21 7.36 17.23
C VAL A 37 -13.99 8.75 17.84
N THR A 38 -12.98 9.47 17.38
CA THR A 38 -12.62 10.76 17.94
C THR A 38 -12.27 11.79 16.88
N PHE A 39 -12.68 13.02 17.09
CA PHE A 39 -12.32 14.12 16.21
C PHE A 39 -10.96 14.70 16.60
N VAL A 40 -10.09 14.83 15.60
CA VAL A 40 -8.75 15.39 15.75
C VAL A 40 -8.60 16.57 14.82
N GLN A 41 -8.19 17.71 15.37
CA GLN A 41 -7.98 18.94 14.61
C GLN A 41 -6.74 18.83 13.72
N GLU A 42 -6.83 19.35 12.50
CA GLU A 42 -5.66 19.52 11.65
C GLU A 42 -4.70 20.58 12.19
N PRO A 43 -3.39 20.43 11.89
CA PRO A 43 -2.42 21.48 12.17
C PRO A 43 -2.80 22.78 11.44
N ILE A 44 -2.47 23.92 12.04
CA ILE A 44 -2.63 25.21 11.36
C ILE A 44 -1.60 25.28 10.24
N MET A 45 -2.09 25.31 9.02
CA MET A 45 -1.23 25.43 7.83
C MET A 45 -0.70 26.85 7.70
N PRO A 46 0.56 27.03 7.26
CA PRO A 46 1.08 28.35 6.90
C PRO A 46 0.17 29.06 5.88
N SER A 47 0.08 30.38 5.95
CA SER A 47 -0.79 31.18 5.05
C SER A 47 -0.45 31.02 3.56
N GLU A 48 0.81 30.71 3.26
CA GLU A 48 1.30 30.46 1.90
C GLU A 48 1.19 28.98 1.50
N SER A 49 0.67 28.12 2.37
CA SER A 49 0.53 26.68 2.05
C SER A 49 -0.45 26.50 0.89
N PRO A 50 -0.06 25.76 -0.15
CA PRO A 50 -0.98 25.37 -1.22
C PRO A 50 -1.97 24.29 -0.78
N ILE A 51 -1.76 23.68 0.41
CA ILE A 51 -2.67 22.69 0.97
C ILE A 51 -3.83 23.43 1.65
N PRO A 52 -5.09 23.14 1.29
CA PRO A 52 -6.24 23.77 1.92
C PRO A 52 -6.31 23.48 3.42
N GLN A 53 -6.67 24.48 4.22
CA GLN A 53 -6.90 24.30 5.65
C GLN A 53 -8.23 23.58 5.89
N GLY A 54 -8.17 22.36 6.42
CA GLY A 54 -9.33 21.64 6.89
C GLY A 54 -9.61 21.88 8.37
N ALA A 55 -10.79 21.50 8.84
CA ALA A 55 -11.17 21.57 10.24
C ALA A 55 -10.51 20.46 11.08
N GLY A 56 -10.33 19.30 10.49
CA GLY A 56 -9.85 18.09 11.13
C GLY A 56 -10.49 16.83 10.55
N THR A 57 -10.33 15.73 11.24
CA THR A 57 -10.85 14.43 10.79
C THR A 57 -11.30 13.57 11.97
N TRP A 58 -12.29 12.75 11.75
CA TRP A 58 -12.67 11.67 12.65
C TRP A 58 -11.72 10.50 12.46
N ILE A 59 -11.12 10.03 13.55
CA ILE A 59 -10.26 8.85 13.60
C ILE A 59 -11.14 7.66 13.98
N LEU A 60 -11.15 6.61 13.13
CA LEU A 60 -11.71 5.30 13.46
C LEU A 60 -10.55 4.36 13.78
N SER A 61 -10.45 3.93 15.03
CA SER A 61 -9.32 3.10 15.49
C SER A 61 -9.67 1.63 15.70
N ARG A 62 -10.97 1.28 15.81
CA ARG A 62 -11.44 -0.10 15.98
C ARG A 62 -11.90 -0.71 14.68
N HIS A 63 -11.81 -2.02 14.62
CA HIS A 63 -12.22 -2.84 13.49
C HIS A 63 -13.70 -2.69 13.15
N ALA A 64 -14.59 -2.64 14.15
CA ALA A 64 -16.04 -2.60 13.96
C ALA A 64 -16.49 -1.35 13.18
N GLU A 65 -16.07 -0.15 13.61
CA GLU A 65 -16.43 1.12 12.99
C GLU A 65 -15.81 1.27 11.59
N ILE A 66 -14.63 0.71 11.38
CA ILE A 66 -13.99 0.66 10.05
C ILE A 66 -14.78 -0.22 9.09
N LEU A 67 -15.26 -1.39 9.54
CA LEU A 67 -16.13 -2.23 8.71
C LEU A 67 -17.46 -1.55 8.41
N GLU A 68 -18.04 -0.84 9.38
CA GLU A 68 -19.28 -0.09 9.20
C GLU A 68 -19.10 0.98 8.14
N ALA A 69 -18.08 1.84 8.26
CA ALA A 69 -17.80 2.88 7.27
C ALA A 69 -17.51 2.30 5.88
N SER A 70 -16.75 1.21 5.80
CA SER A 70 -16.37 0.57 4.52
C SER A 70 -17.55 -0.06 3.78
N ARG A 71 -18.58 -0.54 4.52
CA ARG A 71 -19.77 -1.18 3.94
C ARG A 71 -20.84 -0.20 3.47
N ASN A 72 -20.75 1.07 3.86
CA ASN A 72 -21.75 2.10 3.57
C ASN A 72 -21.13 3.23 2.69
N PRO A 73 -20.69 2.91 1.45
CA PRO A 73 -20.01 3.87 0.57
C PRO A 73 -20.92 5.04 0.16
N GLU A 74 -22.24 4.86 0.20
CA GLU A 74 -23.22 5.91 -0.05
C GLU A 74 -23.24 7.00 1.04
N ILE A 75 -22.83 6.64 2.27
CA ILE A 75 -22.68 7.56 3.39
C ILE A 75 -21.24 8.06 3.49
N PHE A 76 -20.26 7.20 3.23
CA PHE A 76 -18.82 7.46 3.37
C PHE A 76 -18.12 7.43 2.01
N SER A 77 -18.20 8.56 1.30
CA SER A 77 -17.70 8.78 -0.06
C SER A 77 -16.16 8.76 -0.13
N SER A 78 -15.63 8.21 -1.21
CA SER A 78 -14.20 8.30 -1.59
C SER A 78 -13.89 9.51 -2.47
N ALA A 79 -14.89 10.13 -3.11
CA ALA A 79 -14.71 11.08 -4.19
C ALA A 79 -14.03 12.41 -3.79
N GLN A 80 -13.97 12.73 -2.49
CA GLN A 80 -13.32 13.94 -1.99
C GLN A 80 -11.86 13.70 -1.53
N GLY A 81 -11.28 12.56 -1.87
CA GLY A 81 -9.91 12.20 -1.55
C GLY A 81 -9.80 11.10 -0.50
N ILE A 82 -8.61 10.50 -0.43
CA ILE A 82 -8.31 9.31 0.38
C ILE A 82 -7.27 9.57 1.48
N THR A 83 -6.66 10.77 1.50
CA THR A 83 -5.65 11.19 2.50
C THR A 83 -6.24 12.12 3.54
N ILE A 84 -5.64 12.21 4.73
CA ILE A 84 -6.12 13.05 5.86
C ILE A 84 -6.22 14.52 5.44
N LEU A 85 -5.14 15.06 4.86
CA LEU A 85 -5.11 16.42 4.38
C LEU A 85 -5.84 16.53 3.05
N ASP A 86 -6.48 17.68 2.83
CA ASP A 86 -7.09 17.99 1.54
C ASP A 86 -6.00 18.28 0.50
N SER A 87 -6.24 17.88 -0.73
CA SER A 87 -5.38 18.22 -1.86
C SER A 87 -5.96 19.43 -2.61
N PRO A 88 -5.13 20.26 -3.25
CA PRO A 88 -5.62 21.29 -4.16
C PRO A 88 -6.55 20.69 -5.23
N PRO A 89 -7.60 21.43 -5.67
CA PRO A 89 -8.55 20.93 -6.66
C PRO A 89 -7.89 20.41 -7.94
N GLU A 90 -6.85 21.10 -8.42
CA GLU A 90 -6.09 20.72 -9.61
C GLU A 90 -5.37 19.37 -9.42
N PHE A 91 -4.91 19.08 -8.21
CA PHE A 91 -4.29 17.82 -7.84
C PHE A 91 -5.29 16.69 -7.84
N ASN A 92 -6.48 16.92 -7.24
CA ASN A 92 -7.55 15.92 -7.22
C ASN A 92 -8.01 15.59 -8.64
N GLU A 93 -8.13 16.57 -9.52
CA GLU A 93 -8.50 16.35 -10.91
C GLU A 93 -7.45 15.53 -11.67
N TYR A 94 -6.18 15.84 -11.45
CA TYR A 94 -5.06 15.17 -12.11
C TYR A 94 -4.88 13.71 -11.66
N PHE A 95 -4.97 13.46 -10.35
CA PHE A 95 -4.83 12.13 -9.75
C PHE A 95 -6.16 11.38 -9.59
N GLN A 96 -7.20 11.77 -10.34
CA GLN A 96 -8.51 11.11 -10.32
C GLN A 96 -8.44 9.65 -10.75
N SER A 97 -7.96 8.78 -9.87
CA SER A 97 -7.99 7.35 -10.07
C SER A 97 -9.25 6.74 -9.45
N MET A 98 -9.55 5.51 -9.81
CA MET A 98 -10.75 4.82 -9.30
C MET A 98 -10.76 4.65 -7.77
N ILE A 99 -9.63 4.81 -7.07
CA ILE A 99 -9.59 4.73 -5.61
C ILE A 99 -10.23 5.96 -4.93
N ALA A 100 -10.25 7.10 -5.65
CA ALA A 100 -10.89 8.35 -5.21
C ALA A 100 -12.19 8.63 -6.00
N MET A 101 -12.99 7.61 -6.26
CA MET A 101 -14.26 7.71 -6.97
C MET A 101 -15.33 6.90 -6.25
N ASP A 102 -16.59 7.29 -6.47
CA ASP A 102 -17.76 6.54 -6.05
C ASP A 102 -18.48 5.92 -7.25
N ASP A 103 -19.46 5.05 -6.97
CA ASP A 103 -20.35 4.53 -7.99
C ASP A 103 -21.27 5.64 -8.56
N PRO A 104 -21.62 5.61 -9.84
CA PRO A 104 -21.39 4.51 -10.80
C PRO A 104 -20.01 4.54 -11.51
N ARG A 105 -19.23 5.64 -11.38
CA ARG A 105 -17.97 5.81 -12.10
C ARG A 105 -16.91 4.82 -11.64
N HIS A 106 -16.78 4.61 -10.34
CA HIS A 106 -15.89 3.61 -9.75
C HIS A 106 -16.20 2.20 -10.29
N ALA A 107 -17.46 1.75 -10.17
CA ALA A 107 -17.87 0.42 -10.61
C ALA A 107 -17.61 0.20 -12.11
N ARG A 108 -17.83 1.24 -12.94
CA ARG A 108 -17.54 1.21 -14.37
C ARG A 108 -16.05 0.95 -14.63
N LEU A 109 -15.16 1.81 -14.07
CA LEU A 109 -13.71 1.67 -14.27
C LEU A 109 -13.19 0.35 -13.74
N ARG A 110 -13.62 -0.04 -12.53
CA ARG A 110 -13.22 -1.30 -11.92
C ARG A 110 -13.62 -2.51 -12.79
N ARG A 111 -14.80 -2.49 -13.40
CA ARG A 111 -15.25 -3.54 -14.33
C ARG A 111 -14.36 -3.63 -15.58
N ILE A 112 -14.02 -2.47 -16.19
CA ILE A 112 -13.15 -2.41 -17.37
C ILE A 112 -11.77 -3.00 -17.04
N VAL A 113 -11.17 -2.52 -15.97
CA VAL A 113 -9.86 -3.00 -15.52
C VAL A 113 -9.89 -4.49 -15.18
N SER A 114 -10.91 -4.93 -14.43
CA SER A 114 -11.04 -6.35 -14.06
C SER A 114 -11.22 -7.26 -15.26
N ALA A 115 -11.88 -6.80 -16.32
CA ALA A 115 -12.03 -7.57 -17.57
C ALA A 115 -10.69 -7.72 -18.31
N GLY A 116 -9.72 -6.82 -18.10
CA GLY A 116 -8.37 -6.93 -18.63
C GLY A 116 -7.56 -8.09 -18.02
N PHE A 117 -7.89 -8.52 -16.78
CA PHE A 117 -7.24 -9.65 -16.12
C PHE A 117 -7.80 -10.99 -16.59
N THR A 118 -7.44 -11.38 -17.80
CA THR A 118 -7.85 -12.69 -18.35
C THR A 118 -7.14 -13.87 -17.67
N PRO A 119 -7.70 -15.10 -17.71
CA PRO A 119 -7.00 -16.28 -17.17
C PRO A 119 -5.60 -16.49 -17.76
N ARG A 120 -5.42 -16.20 -19.07
CA ARG A 120 -4.12 -16.29 -19.73
C ARG A 120 -3.12 -15.26 -19.19
N MET A 121 -3.56 -14.03 -18.95
CA MET A 121 -2.72 -12.98 -18.35
C MET A 121 -2.34 -13.33 -16.91
N LEU A 122 -3.28 -13.83 -16.11
CA LEU A 122 -3.02 -14.27 -14.73
C LEU A 122 -1.99 -15.40 -14.70
N GLN A 123 -2.08 -16.40 -15.60
CA GLN A 123 -1.09 -17.47 -15.69
C GLN A 123 0.30 -16.92 -16.05
N LYS A 124 0.37 -16.03 -17.03
CA LYS A 124 1.64 -15.37 -17.41
C LYS A 124 2.25 -14.58 -16.26
N LEU A 125 1.42 -13.87 -15.48
CA LEU A 125 1.86 -13.17 -14.28
C LEU A 125 2.42 -14.12 -13.22
N GLU A 126 1.79 -15.26 -12.99
CA GLU A 126 2.29 -16.27 -12.04
C GLU A 126 3.68 -16.79 -12.45
N ASP A 127 3.87 -17.10 -13.75
CA ASP A 127 5.14 -17.53 -14.28
C ASP A 127 6.20 -16.42 -14.19
N SER A 128 5.80 -15.16 -14.47
CA SER A 128 6.68 -13.99 -14.36
C SER A 128 7.12 -13.74 -12.92
N VAL A 129 6.20 -13.79 -11.95
CA VAL A 129 6.53 -13.60 -10.52
C VAL A 129 7.57 -14.60 -10.05
N GLN A 130 7.45 -15.88 -10.45
CA GLN A 130 8.40 -16.93 -10.08
C GLN A 130 9.78 -16.66 -10.70
N GLN A 131 9.83 -16.30 -11.98
CA GLN A 131 11.09 -16.02 -12.68
C GLN A 131 11.77 -14.79 -12.12
N VAL A 132 11.02 -13.70 -11.91
CA VAL A 132 11.56 -12.44 -11.39
C VAL A 132 12.10 -12.60 -9.98
N ALA A 133 11.39 -13.30 -9.09
CA ALA A 133 11.88 -13.56 -7.75
C ALA A 133 13.20 -14.34 -7.75
N ALA A 134 13.30 -15.34 -8.63
CA ALA A 134 14.51 -16.12 -8.76
C ALA A 134 15.69 -15.31 -9.32
N ASP A 135 15.45 -14.42 -10.30
CA ASP A 135 16.47 -13.52 -10.85
C ASP A 135 16.96 -12.49 -9.82
N ILE A 136 16.06 -11.98 -8.99
CA ILE A 136 16.41 -11.08 -7.87
C ILE A 136 17.33 -11.80 -6.89
N VAL A 137 17.00 -13.02 -6.48
CA VAL A 137 17.84 -13.80 -5.56
C VAL A 137 19.18 -14.13 -6.21
N ASP A 138 19.23 -14.47 -7.51
CA ASP A 138 20.49 -14.67 -8.25
C ASP A 138 21.37 -13.41 -8.27
N ASN A 139 20.79 -12.20 -8.30
CA ASN A 139 21.54 -10.95 -8.30
C ASN A 139 22.18 -10.62 -6.94
N VAL A 140 21.70 -11.18 -5.86
CA VAL A 140 22.18 -10.87 -4.50
C VAL A 140 22.92 -12.03 -3.83
N CYS A 141 22.68 -13.28 -4.23
CA CYS A 141 23.09 -14.48 -3.49
C CYS A 141 24.60 -14.62 -3.21
N GLU A 142 25.46 -13.96 -3.97
CA GLU A 142 26.92 -13.96 -3.78
C GLU A 142 27.44 -12.85 -2.86
N LYS A 143 26.57 -11.85 -2.50
CA LYS A 143 26.99 -10.64 -1.77
C LYS A 143 27.22 -10.87 -0.28
N GLY A 144 26.35 -11.67 0.38
CA GLY A 144 26.39 -11.95 1.83
C GLY A 144 25.83 -10.86 2.73
N GLU A 145 25.83 -9.61 2.28
CA GLU A 145 25.24 -8.43 2.92
C GLU A 145 24.57 -7.56 1.89
N ILE A 146 23.36 -7.10 2.16
CA ILE A 146 22.53 -6.31 1.25
C ILE A 146 21.66 -5.32 2.02
N ASP A 147 21.13 -4.33 1.29
CA ASP A 147 19.90 -3.65 1.69
C ASP A 147 18.70 -4.45 1.16
N PHE A 148 18.02 -5.13 2.05
CA PHE A 148 16.93 -6.03 1.67
C PHE A 148 15.77 -5.32 0.98
N VAL A 149 15.48 -4.08 1.36
CA VAL A 149 14.39 -3.32 0.73
C VAL A 149 14.76 -2.94 -0.69
N VAL A 150 15.92 -2.34 -0.88
CA VAL A 150 16.38 -1.84 -2.17
C VAL A 150 16.73 -2.99 -3.13
N ASP A 151 17.50 -3.97 -2.64
CA ASP A 151 18.02 -5.06 -3.49
C ASP A 151 17.00 -6.18 -3.76
N VAL A 152 15.97 -6.35 -2.91
CA VAL A 152 15.04 -7.50 -2.98
C VAL A 152 13.58 -7.07 -2.97
N ALA A 153 13.12 -6.42 -1.89
CA ALA A 153 11.69 -6.23 -1.65
C ALA A 153 11.02 -5.28 -2.66
N ALA A 154 11.73 -4.23 -3.11
CA ALA A 154 11.22 -3.27 -4.09
C ALA A 154 11.28 -3.80 -5.53
N ALA A 155 12.26 -4.64 -5.86
CA ALA A 155 12.52 -5.06 -7.22
C ALA A 155 11.39 -5.94 -7.81
N LEU A 156 10.79 -6.82 -6.99
CA LEU A 156 9.75 -7.73 -7.47
C LEU A 156 8.46 -7.00 -7.87
N PRO A 157 7.78 -6.26 -6.98
CA PRO A 157 6.49 -5.65 -7.31
C PRO A 157 6.63 -4.58 -8.40
N LEU A 158 7.73 -3.82 -8.42
CA LEU A 158 8.00 -2.85 -9.47
C LEU A 158 8.03 -3.51 -10.85
N LYS A 159 8.83 -4.59 -10.99
CA LYS A 159 8.96 -5.30 -12.26
C LYS A 159 7.63 -5.90 -12.69
N ILE A 160 6.89 -6.50 -11.77
CA ILE A 160 5.58 -7.12 -12.07
C ILE A 160 4.56 -6.08 -12.54
N VAL A 161 4.49 -4.90 -11.91
CA VAL A 161 3.59 -3.81 -12.36
C VAL A 161 3.99 -3.30 -13.73
N CYS A 162 5.28 -3.08 -13.98
CA CYS A 162 5.78 -2.64 -15.28
C CYS A 162 5.50 -3.69 -16.38
N ASP A 163 5.77 -4.97 -16.13
CA ASP A 163 5.48 -6.07 -17.04
C ASP A 163 3.98 -6.19 -17.34
N LEU A 164 3.14 -6.07 -16.30
CA LEU A 164 1.68 -6.09 -16.41
C LEU A 164 1.16 -4.99 -17.33
N MET A 165 1.73 -3.79 -17.22
CA MET A 165 1.34 -2.65 -18.06
C MET A 165 2.06 -2.61 -19.41
N GLY A 166 3.05 -3.50 -19.64
CA GLY A 166 3.85 -3.54 -20.87
C GLY A 166 4.82 -2.36 -21.00
N VAL A 167 5.27 -1.81 -19.87
CA VAL A 167 6.28 -0.76 -19.80
C VAL A 167 7.64 -1.35 -20.17
N PRO A 168 8.44 -0.69 -21.05
CA PRO A 168 9.79 -1.13 -21.37
C PRO A 168 10.74 -1.04 -20.16
N GLU A 169 11.69 -1.97 -20.07
CA GLU A 169 12.67 -2.03 -18.97
C GLU A 169 13.50 -0.73 -18.83
N SER A 170 13.68 0.01 -19.92
CA SER A 170 14.37 1.31 -19.92
C SER A 170 13.73 2.36 -19.02
N HIS A 171 12.44 2.22 -18.67
CA HIS A 171 11.70 3.14 -17.83
C HIS A 171 11.56 2.66 -16.37
N TYR A 172 12.00 1.45 -16.01
CA TYR A 172 11.77 0.90 -14.67
C TYR A 172 12.34 1.77 -13.56
N GLN A 173 13.55 2.30 -13.73
CA GLN A 173 14.17 3.18 -12.73
C GLN A 173 13.39 4.49 -12.58
N GLU A 174 12.95 5.08 -13.67
CA GLU A 174 12.16 6.32 -13.66
C GLU A 174 10.79 6.11 -13.01
N VAL A 175 10.14 4.97 -13.27
CA VAL A 175 8.88 4.57 -12.61
C VAL A 175 9.09 4.39 -11.10
N PHE A 176 10.20 3.75 -10.69
CA PHE A 176 10.55 3.57 -9.29
C PHE A 176 10.77 4.91 -8.57
N ASP A 177 11.57 5.79 -9.15
CA ASP A 177 11.88 7.10 -8.56
C ASP A 177 10.62 7.96 -8.43
N CYS A 178 9.76 7.97 -9.45
CA CYS A 178 8.48 8.67 -9.41
C CYS A 178 7.54 8.10 -8.32
N SER A 179 7.48 6.78 -8.15
CA SER A 179 6.64 6.17 -7.11
C SER A 179 7.09 6.55 -5.70
N ASN A 180 8.41 6.57 -5.45
CA ASN A 180 8.98 6.99 -4.17
C ASN A 180 8.65 8.46 -3.86
N VAL A 181 8.75 9.36 -4.85
CA VAL A 181 8.39 10.77 -4.68
C VAL A 181 6.91 10.92 -4.34
N ILE A 182 6.01 10.21 -5.04
CA ILE A 182 4.56 10.36 -4.83
C ILE A 182 4.13 9.89 -3.43
N LEU A 183 4.65 8.77 -2.94
CA LEU A 183 4.25 8.22 -1.64
C LEU A 183 5.13 8.65 -0.47
N GLY A 184 6.40 8.93 -0.76
CA GLY A 184 7.38 9.34 0.25
C GLY A 184 7.56 10.84 0.38
N ALA A 185 6.72 11.67 -0.20
CA ALA A 185 6.90 13.12 -0.28
C ALA A 185 6.99 13.87 1.06
N GLY A 186 6.71 13.22 2.18
CA GLY A 186 6.96 13.74 3.53
C GLY A 186 8.34 13.39 4.10
N ASP A 187 9.05 12.48 3.47
CA ASP A 187 10.33 11.96 3.94
C ASP A 187 11.51 12.77 3.37
N PRO A 188 12.46 13.21 4.22
CA PRO A 188 13.61 13.98 3.77
C PRO A 188 14.46 13.33 2.66
N GLU A 189 14.47 12.00 2.57
CA GLU A 189 15.21 11.26 1.55
C GLU A 189 14.64 11.44 0.14
N TYR A 190 13.31 11.59 0.04
CA TYR A 190 12.60 11.72 -1.24
C TYR A 190 12.22 13.16 -1.57
N LEU A 191 12.54 14.10 -0.66
CA LEU A 191 12.27 15.53 -0.89
C LEU A 191 13.25 16.12 -1.93
N PRO A 192 12.74 16.94 -2.84
CA PRO A 192 13.62 17.74 -3.69
C PRO A 192 14.42 18.75 -2.86
N ALA A 193 15.59 19.14 -3.33
CA ALA A 193 16.52 20.04 -2.64
C ALA A 193 15.92 21.43 -2.33
N ASP A 194 14.93 21.88 -3.11
CA ASP A 194 14.19 23.14 -2.91
C ASP A 194 12.99 23.02 -1.96
N GLY A 195 12.64 21.79 -1.55
CA GLY A 195 11.56 21.51 -0.61
C GLY A 195 10.14 21.67 -1.17
N ASP A 196 9.97 21.87 -2.49
CA ASP A 196 8.65 21.98 -3.13
C ASP A 196 8.04 20.60 -3.39
N ILE A 197 7.39 20.06 -2.35
CA ILE A 197 6.77 18.73 -2.36
C ILE A 197 5.68 18.61 -3.44
N LEU A 198 4.80 19.61 -3.57
CA LEU A 198 3.67 19.52 -4.49
C LEU A 198 4.12 19.54 -5.94
N SER A 199 5.08 20.41 -6.28
CA SER A 199 5.67 20.41 -7.62
C SER A 199 6.41 19.09 -7.92
N ALA A 200 7.10 18.51 -6.93
CA ALA A 200 7.77 17.22 -7.10
C ALA A 200 6.77 16.09 -7.38
N ILE A 201 5.70 15.98 -6.60
CA ILE A 201 4.64 14.98 -6.83
C ILE A 201 3.98 15.20 -8.20
N PHE A 202 3.66 16.44 -8.55
CA PHE A 202 3.02 16.75 -9.84
C PHE A 202 3.94 16.39 -11.02
N ASN A 203 5.24 16.73 -10.94
CA ASN A 203 6.22 16.38 -11.96
C ASN A 203 6.40 14.85 -12.08
N ALA A 204 6.46 14.13 -10.97
CA ALA A 204 6.49 12.66 -10.99
C ALA A 204 5.26 12.07 -11.68
N GLY A 205 4.07 12.62 -11.41
CA GLY A 205 2.84 12.25 -12.09
C GLY A 205 2.90 12.50 -13.60
N LEU A 206 3.41 13.67 -14.05
CA LEU A 206 3.56 14.00 -15.46
C LEU A 206 4.53 13.04 -16.17
N ILE A 207 5.62 12.65 -15.53
CA ILE A 207 6.57 11.67 -16.07
C ILE A 207 5.87 10.32 -16.26
N LEU A 208 5.16 9.81 -15.25
CA LEU A 208 4.42 8.56 -15.36
C LEU A 208 3.33 8.62 -16.44
N GLN A 209 2.64 9.75 -16.57
CA GLN A 209 1.69 9.97 -17.66
C GLN A 209 2.37 9.88 -19.02
N GLY A 210 3.50 10.56 -19.22
CA GLY A 210 4.25 10.54 -20.48
C GLY A 210 4.69 9.12 -20.87
N ILE A 211 5.20 8.34 -19.92
CA ILE A 211 5.55 6.92 -20.12
C ILE A 211 4.30 6.14 -20.58
N MET A 212 3.15 6.35 -19.90
CA MET A 212 1.94 5.62 -20.24
C MET A 212 1.38 6.00 -21.60
N GLU A 213 1.45 7.28 -21.99
CA GLU A 213 1.04 7.75 -23.33
C GLU A 213 1.90 7.10 -24.42
N GLU A 214 3.22 7.05 -24.24
CA GLU A 214 4.15 6.37 -25.17
C GLU A 214 3.81 4.87 -25.28
N VAL A 215 3.63 4.19 -24.15
CA VAL A 215 3.26 2.76 -24.12
C VAL A 215 1.91 2.55 -24.81
N ALA A 216 0.89 3.35 -24.51
CA ALA A 216 -0.44 3.23 -25.08
C ALA A 216 -0.43 3.43 -26.60
N GLU A 217 0.29 4.43 -27.11
CA GLU A 217 0.46 4.66 -28.55
C GLU A 217 1.11 3.47 -29.23
N SER A 218 2.17 2.89 -28.62
CA SER A 218 2.85 1.70 -29.16
C SER A 218 1.98 0.44 -29.22
N LYS A 219 0.92 0.37 -28.40
CA LYS A 219 0.03 -0.80 -28.27
C LYS A 219 -1.24 -0.71 -29.10
N GLN A 220 -1.54 0.43 -29.74
CA GLN A 220 -2.72 0.58 -30.59
C GLN A 220 -2.72 -0.41 -31.75
N GLY A 221 -3.79 -1.23 -31.84
CA GLY A 221 -3.91 -2.24 -32.89
C GLY A 221 -2.98 -3.45 -32.73
N MET A 222 -2.19 -3.50 -31.67
CA MET A 222 -1.38 -4.68 -31.36
C MET A 222 -2.20 -5.75 -30.65
N ASN A 223 -1.69 -6.98 -30.68
CA ASN A 223 -2.23 -8.13 -29.95
C ASN A 223 -1.12 -8.67 -29.03
N SER A 224 -0.86 -7.97 -27.92
CA SER A 224 0.07 -8.42 -26.90
C SER A 224 -0.66 -8.77 -25.60
N ASP A 225 -0.02 -9.61 -24.77
CA ASP A 225 -0.59 -10.13 -23.53
C ASP A 225 -0.20 -9.20 -22.34
N ASP A 226 -0.52 -7.93 -22.44
CA ASP A 226 -0.37 -6.95 -21.34
C ASP A 226 -1.68 -6.18 -21.12
N LEU A 227 -1.81 -5.59 -19.94
CA LEU A 227 -3.05 -4.92 -19.53
C LEU A 227 -3.30 -3.67 -20.37
N THR A 228 -2.27 -2.91 -20.73
CA THR A 228 -2.42 -1.72 -21.58
C THR A 228 -2.99 -2.07 -22.92
N THR A 229 -2.49 -3.12 -23.58
CA THR A 229 -3.04 -3.61 -24.84
C THR A 229 -4.53 -3.99 -24.69
N ALA A 230 -4.88 -4.68 -23.61
CA ALA A 230 -6.27 -5.03 -23.34
C ALA A 230 -7.16 -3.80 -23.12
N LEU A 231 -6.66 -2.79 -22.39
CA LEU A 231 -7.41 -1.56 -22.07
C LEU A 231 -7.56 -0.63 -23.29
N VAL A 232 -6.49 -0.45 -24.08
CA VAL A 232 -6.50 0.43 -25.27
C VAL A 232 -7.37 -0.12 -26.39
N ASN A 233 -7.40 -1.47 -26.55
CA ASN A 233 -8.16 -2.15 -27.61
C ASN A 233 -9.54 -2.63 -27.13
N ALA A 234 -9.94 -2.38 -25.88
CA ALA A 234 -11.25 -2.77 -25.37
C ALA A 234 -12.36 -2.02 -26.12
N GLU A 235 -13.08 -2.73 -26.97
CA GLU A 235 -14.34 -2.29 -27.59
C GLU A 235 -15.49 -2.66 -26.62
N LEU A 236 -15.66 -1.87 -25.57
CA LEU A 236 -16.87 -1.91 -24.77
C LEU A 236 -17.84 -0.89 -25.35
N GLU A 237 -19.05 -1.32 -25.66
CA GLU A 237 -20.14 -0.50 -26.23
C GLU A 237 -20.15 0.90 -25.58
N ASP A 238 -19.77 1.93 -26.35
CA ASP A 238 -19.69 3.36 -25.97
C ASP A 238 -18.76 3.76 -24.80
N ASP A 239 -17.89 2.88 -24.29
CA ASP A 239 -17.17 3.06 -23.03
C ASP A 239 -15.63 2.83 -23.19
N LYS A 240 -14.98 3.63 -24.03
CA LYS A 240 -13.50 3.65 -24.10
C LYS A 240 -12.92 4.46 -22.94
N LEU A 241 -11.80 3.94 -22.36
CA LEU A 241 -10.98 4.74 -21.46
C LEU A 241 -10.36 5.90 -22.26
N THR A 242 -10.41 7.11 -21.69
CA THR A 242 -9.63 8.22 -22.21
C THR A 242 -8.14 8.03 -21.92
N SER A 243 -7.26 8.73 -22.63
CA SER A 243 -5.83 8.73 -22.31
C SER A 243 -5.58 9.18 -20.85
N ALA A 244 -6.38 10.12 -20.35
CA ALA A 244 -6.31 10.57 -18.96
C ALA A 244 -6.74 9.48 -17.96
N ASP A 245 -7.80 8.72 -18.25
CA ASP A 245 -8.23 7.58 -17.40
C ASP A 245 -7.13 6.50 -17.37
N LEU A 246 -6.50 6.22 -18.51
CA LEU A 246 -5.44 5.21 -18.61
C LEU A 246 -4.17 5.65 -17.85
N ALA A 247 -3.76 6.92 -18.00
CA ALA A 247 -2.62 7.48 -17.29
C ALA A 247 -2.85 7.50 -15.77
N SER A 248 -4.02 7.98 -15.33
CA SER A 248 -4.42 7.99 -13.93
C SER A 248 -4.45 6.57 -13.32
N PHE A 249 -4.93 5.59 -14.08
CA PHE A 249 -4.94 4.20 -13.66
C PHE A 249 -3.51 3.61 -13.56
N PHE A 250 -2.61 3.96 -14.50
CA PHE A 250 -1.23 3.55 -14.43
C PHE A 250 -0.52 4.11 -13.20
N ILE A 251 -0.70 5.41 -12.93
CA ILE A 251 -0.16 6.04 -11.71
C ILE A 251 -0.66 5.30 -10.46
N LEU A 252 -1.97 5.01 -10.40
CA LEU A 252 -2.54 4.25 -9.29
C LEU A 252 -1.89 2.86 -9.16
N LEU A 253 -1.71 2.12 -10.25
CA LEU A 253 -1.12 0.78 -10.21
C LEU A 253 0.34 0.80 -9.74
N VAL A 254 1.13 1.74 -10.26
CA VAL A 254 2.54 1.90 -9.87
C VAL A 254 2.64 2.20 -8.37
N VAL A 255 1.87 3.17 -7.91
CA VAL A 255 1.88 3.63 -6.52
C VAL A 255 1.33 2.54 -5.58
N ALA A 256 0.16 1.98 -5.88
CA ALA A 256 -0.49 1.01 -5.01
C ALA A 256 0.15 -0.38 -5.06
N GLY A 257 0.65 -0.81 -6.23
CA GLY A 257 1.19 -2.15 -6.44
C GLY A 257 2.63 -2.31 -5.97
N ASN A 258 3.47 -1.30 -6.16
CA ASN A 258 4.89 -1.35 -5.80
C ASN A 258 5.08 -1.20 -4.27
N GLU A 259 4.70 -0.05 -3.72
CA GLU A 259 5.04 0.33 -2.35
C GLU A 259 4.45 -0.62 -1.30
N THR A 260 3.20 -1.03 -1.44
CA THR A 260 2.53 -1.82 -0.42
C THR A 260 3.10 -3.23 -0.30
N THR A 261 3.39 -3.88 -1.43
CA THR A 261 3.98 -5.22 -1.46
C THR A 261 5.44 -5.19 -1.01
N ARG A 262 6.22 -4.17 -1.43
CA ARG A 262 7.58 -3.92 -0.92
C ARG A 262 7.61 -3.86 0.59
N ASN A 263 6.73 -3.07 1.19
CA ASN A 263 6.67 -2.90 2.63
C ASN A 263 6.23 -4.18 3.35
N ALA A 264 5.28 -4.95 2.80
CA ALA A 264 4.90 -6.24 3.36
C ALA A 264 6.07 -7.25 3.34
N ILE A 265 6.86 -7.29 2.26
CA ILE A 265 8.05 -8.16 2.16
C ILE A 265 9.14 -7.68 3.13
N GLY A 266 9.40 -6.36 3.20
CA GLY A 266 10.39 -5.77 4.11
C GLY A 266 10.08 -6.06 5.58
N TRP A 267 8.88 -5.71 6.04
CA TRP A 267 8.41 -6.04 7.39
C TRP A 267 8.38 -7.54 7.64
N GLY A 268 8.00 -8.34 6.64
CA GLY A 268 7.97 -9.80 6.74
C GLY A 268 9.32 -10.39 7.11
N LEU A 269 10.43 -9.93 6.51
CA LEU A 269 11.77 -10.37 6.89
C LEU A 269 12.10 -9.96 8.34
N LYS A 270 11.77 -8.73 8.75
CA LYS A 270 11.98 -8.27 10.13
C LYS A 270 11.21 -9.13 11.13
N TYR A 271 9.92 -9.37 10.90
CA TYR A 271 9.11 -10.22 11.80
C TYR A 271 9.63 -11.65 11.87
N LEU A 272 10.06 -12.22 10.76
CA LEU A 272 10.63 -13.58 10.74
C LEU A 272 12.02 -13.66 11.37
N THR A 273 12.78 -12.58 11.37
CA THR A 273 14.06 -12.46 12.09
C THR A 273 13.84 -12.38 13.59
N ASP A 274 12.88 -11.56 14.03
CA ASP A 274 12.58 -11.37 15.44
C ASP A 274 11.85 -12.58 16.07
N ASN A 275 11.23 -13.43 15.25
CA ASN A 275 10.48 -14.61 15.68
C ASN A 275 10.99 -15.89 14.98
N PRO A 276 12.20 -16.37 15.36
CA PRO A 276 12.83 -17.51 14.67
C PRO A 276 12.06 -18.83 14.82
N ASP A 277 11.27 -19.00 15.86
CA ASP A 277 10.33 -20.12 16.02
C ASP A 277 9.22 -20.10 14.97
N GLN A 278 8.65 -18.95 14.67
CA GLN A 278 7.62 -18.77 13.65
C GLN A 278 8.19 -18.99 12.24
N ARG A 279 9.40 -18.48 12.00
CA ARG A 279 10.14 -18.78 10.78
C ARG A 279 10.35 -20.28 10.59
N GLN A 280 10.78 -20.99 11.63
CA GLN A 280 11.02 -22.43 11.55
C GLN A 280 9.73 -23.22 11.27
N ILE A 281 8.59 -22.80 11.83
CA ILE A 281 7.27 -23.39 11.52
C ILE A 281 6.98 -23.25 10.02
N TRP A 282 7.17 -22.06 9.45
CA TRP A 282 6.90 -21.82 8.03
C TRP A 282 7.86 -22.59 7.12
N VAL A 283 9.16 -22.58 7.41
CA VAL A 283 10.17 -23.32 6.62
C VAL A 283 9.91 -24.83 6.61
N ASN A 284 9.48 -25.40 7.73
CA ASN A 284 9.26 -26.85 7.87
C ASN A 284 8.08 -27.36 7.03
N ASP A 285 7.05 -26.54 6.77
CA ASP A 285 5.87 -26.92 5.97
C ASP A 285 5.38 -25.71 5.16
N PHE A 286 6.27 -25.25 4.25
CA PHE A 286 6.11 -23.98 3.55
C PHE A 286 4.73 -23.85 2.88
N GLU A 287 4.34 -24.82 2.05
CA GLU A 287 3.12 -24.74 1.24
C GLU A 287 1.84 -24.71 2.09
N LYS A 288 1.84 -25.40 3.21
CA LYS A 288 0.70 -25.43 4.11
C LYS A 288 0.59 -24.18 4.96
N VAL A 289 1.72 -23.59 5.35
CA VAL A 289 1.78 -22.43 6.25
C VAL A 289 1.72 -21.11 5.48
N ALA A 290 2.21 -21.06 4.23
CA ALA A 290 2.25 -19.84 3.44
C ALA A 290 0.91 -19.07 3.39
N PRO A 291 -0.26 -19.70 3.20
CA PRO A 291 -1.52 -18.97 3.17
C PRO A 291 -1.83 -18.19 4.45
N THR A 292 -1.47 -18.71 5.62
CA THR A 292 -1.70 -18.03 6.90
C THR A 292 -0.56 -17.07 7.25
N ALA A 293 0.69 -17.43 6.95
CA ALA A 293 1.85 -16.59 7.19
C ALA A 293 1.79 -15.27 6.41
N VAL A 294 1.36 -15.31 5.14
CA VAL A 294 1.21 -14.11 4.31
C VAL A 294 0.12 -13.18 4.85
N GLU A 295 -1.04 -13.71 5.27
CA GLU A 295 -2.08 -12.90 5.91
C GLU A 295 -1.57 -12.26 7.20
N GLU A 296 -0.79 -12.97 8.00
CA GLU A 296 -0.23 -12.45 9.25
C GLU A 296 0.82 -11.35 9.01
N ILE A 297 1.67 -11.53 7.98
CA ILE A 297 2.58 -10.46 7.54
C ILE A 297 1.78 -9.22 7.15
N VAL A 298 0.76 -9.37 6.29
CA VAL A 298 -0.06 -8.23 5.84
C VAL A 298 -0.82 -7.58 7.02
N ARG A 299 -1.30 -8.38 7.97
CA ARG A 299 -1.97 -7.86 9.18
C ARG A 299 -1.05 -6.96 9.98
N LEU A 300 0.15 -7.42 10.34
CA LEU A 300 1.07 -6.65 11.17
C LEU A 300 1.78 -5.55 10.40
N ALA A 301 2.18 -5.79 9.16
CA ALA A 301 2.78 -4.74 8.33
C ALA A 301 1.80 -3.60 8.05
N SER A 302 0.51 -3.92 7.80
CA SER A 302 -0.50 -2.91 7.46
C SER A 302 0.06 -1.81 6.55
N PRO A 303 0.54 -2.15 5.32
CA PRO A 303 1.32 -1.22 4.49
C PRO A 303 0.61 0.10 4.21
N VAL A 304 -0.73 0.08 4.07
CA VAL A 304 -1.57 1.27 4.09
C VAL A 304 -2.06 1.48 5.52
N THR A 305 -1.63 2.58 6.11
CA THR A 305 -1.95 2.90 7.51
C THR A 305 -3.42 3.20 7.68
N TYR A 306 -3.99 4.00 6.78
CA TYR A 306 -5.39 4.41 6.80
C TYR A 306 -5.91 4.71 5.40
N MET A 307 -7.26 4.82 5.28
CA MET A 307 -7.94 5.43 4.14
C MET A 307 -8.99 6.42 4.65
N ARG A 308 -9.05 7.61 4.02
CA ARG A 308 -10.08 8.61 4.30
C ARG A 308 -11.35 8.30 3.51
N ARG A 309 -12.46 8.72 4.10
CA ARG A 309 -13.78 8.92 3.48
C ARG A 309 -14.31 10.30 3.87
N THR A 310 -15.34 10.76 3.18
CA THR A 310 -16.06 12.00 3.53
C THR A 310 -17.54 11.67 3.70
N ALA A 311 -18.14 12.10 4.81
CA ALA A 311 -19.56 11.89 5.04
C ALA A 311 -20.41 12.67 4.03
N THR A 312 -21.37 12.02 3.38
CA THR A 312 -22.27 12.62 2.39
C THR A 312 -23.55 13.16 3.02
N THR A 313 -23.80 12.84 4.29
CA THR A 313 -24.96 13.23 5.07
C THR A 313 -24.64 13.15 6.55
N ASP A 314 -25.43 13.82 7.39
CA ASP A 314 -25.37 13.67 8.83
C ASP A 314 -25.64 12.21 9.21
N THR A 315 -24.78 11.62 10.05
CA THR A 315 -24.88 10.23 10.48
C THR A 315 -24.35 10.03 11.90
N ILE A 316 -24.54 8.83 12.44
CA ILE A 316 -23.95 8.44 13.73
C ILE A 316 -23.03 7.25 13.48
N LEU A 317 -21.80 7.32 13.96
CA LEU A 317 -20.83 6.24 13.89
C LEU A 317 -20.13 6.08 15.23
N GLY A 318 -20.12 4.87 15.79
CA GLY A 318 -19.54 4.61 17.12
C GLY A 318 -20.11 5.51 18.24
N GLY A 319 -21.36 5.95 18.11
CA GLY A 319 -22.05 6.84 19.07
C GLY A 319 -21.69 8.33 18.93
N GLN A 320 -20.88 8.71 17.92
CA GLN A 320 -20.52 10.10 17.62
C GLN A 320 -21.37 10.64 16.46
N GLU A 321 -21.78 11.90 16.54
CA GLU A 321 -22.46 12.59 15.46
C GLU A 321 -21.42 13.07 14.42
N ILE A 322 -21.46 12.48 13.24
CA ILE A 322 -20.65 12.86 12.07
C ILE A 322 -21.51 13.74 11.18
N LYS A 323 -21.03 14.90 10.78
CA LYS A 323 -21.75 15.85 9.94
C LYS A 323 -21.43 15.64 8.47
N GLU A 324 -22.36 16.02 7.59
CA GLU A 324 -22.11 16.10 6.16
C GLU A 324 -20.85 16.93 5.89
N GLY A 325 -19.93 16.41 5.07
CA GLY A 325 -18.64 17.02 4.77
C GLY A 325 -17.51 16.66 5.72
N ASP A 326 -17.79 16.01 6.87
CA ASP A 326 -16.74 15.58 7.79
C ASP A 326 -15.85 14.50 7.17
N LYS A 327 -14.54 14.65 7.40
CA LYS A 327 -13.55 13.63 7.05
C LYS A 327 -13.55 12.50 8.09
N VAL A 328 -13.49 11.27 7.62
CA VAL A 328 -13.48 10.06 8.44
C VAL A 328 -12.33 9.16 7.98
N CYS A 329 -11.34 8.94 8.83
CA CYS A 329 -10.15 8.16 8.54
C CYS A 329 -10.21 6.79 9.22
N MET A 330 -10.21 5.73 8.40
CA MET A 330 -10.24 4.32 8.82
C MET A 330 -8.80 3.84 9.04
N PHE A 331 -8.33 3.81 10.28
CA PHE A 331 -6.94 3.42 10.61
C PHE A 331 -6.77 1.88 10.63
N TYR A 332 -6.40 1.30 9.50
CA TYR A 332 -6.20 -0.14 9.31
C TYR A 332 -5.11 -0.71 10.22
N LEU A 333 -3.99 0.03 10.39
CA LEU A 333 -2.90 -0.36 11.28
C LEU A 333 -3.39 -0.57 12.72
N SER A 334 -4.31 0.30 13.18
CA SER A 334 -4.94 0.16 14.50
C SER A 334 -5.92 -1.01 14.55
N ALA A 335 -6.83 -1.10 13.57
CA ALA A 335 -7.85 -2.16 13.52
C ALA A 335 -7.24 -3.57 13.42
N ASN A 336 -6.09 -3.70 12.76
CA ASN A 336 -5.36 -4.97 12.65
C ASN A 336 -4.69 -5.41 13.96
N ARG A 337 -4.77 -4.58 15.00
CA ARG A 337 -4.32 -4.85 16.38
C ARG A 337 -5.45 -4.70 17.40
N ASP A 338 -6.71 -4.78 16.94
CA ASP A 338 -7.90 -4.67 17.81
C ASP A 338 -8.03 -5.91 18.68
N GLU A 339 -7.94 -5.72 19.98
CA GLU A 339 -7.98 -6.76 21.01
C GLU A 339 -9.33 -7.48 21.08
N ASP A 340 -10.41 -6.85 20.57
CA ASP A 340 -11.75 -7.47 20.47
C ASP A 340 -11.82 -8.49 19.31
N ILE A 341 -10.87 -8.44 18.36
CA ILE A 341 -10.84 -9.27 17.15
C ILE A 341 -9.69 -10.28 17.16
N PHE A 342 -8.52 -9.85 17.65
CA PHE A 342 -7.29 -10.64 17.61
C PHE A 342 -6.80 -10.98 19.03
N GLU A 343 -6.74 -12.26 19.35
CA GLU A 343 -6.04 -12.73 20.56
C GLU A 343 -4.55 -12.46 20.42
N ASP A 344 -3.91 -11.91 21.46
CA ASP A 344 -2.49 -11.49 21.43
C ASP A 344 -2.16 -10.68 20.14
N PRO A 345 -2.78 -9.50 19.91
CA PRO A 345 -2.77 -8.81 18.62
C PRO A 345 -1.39 -8.36 18.17
N TYR A 346 -0.44 -8.23 19.08
CA TYR A 346 0.96 -7.83 18.80
C TYR A 346 1.88 -9.02 18.54
N ARG A 347 1.44 -10.24 18.83
CA ARG A 347 2.19 -11.45 18.55
C ARG A 347 2.15 -11.78 17.07
N PHE A 348 3.32 -11.98 16.46
CA PHE A 348 3.45 -12.55 15.12
C PHE A 348 3.22 -14.07 15.20
N ASP A 349 2.20 -14.57 14.52
CA ASP A 349 1.81 -15.98 14.52
C ASP A 349 1.47 -16.44 13.10
N VAL A 350 2.40 -17.15 12.46
CA VAL A 350 2.24 -17.64 11.08
C VAL A 350 1.09 -18.64 10.90
N LEU A 351 0.51 -19.14 11.99
CA LEU A 351 -0.63 -20.06 11.98
C LEU A 351 -1.93 -19.39 12.41
N ARG A 352 -1.95 -18.06 12.60
CA ARG A 352 -3.13 -17.35 13.10
C ARG A 352 -4.38 -17.65 12.28
N GLN A 353 -5.40 -18.18 12.94
CA GLN A 353 -6.73 -18.43 12.40
C GLN A 353 -7.79 -18.30 13.52
N PRO A 354 -8.88 -17.54 13.28
CA PRO A 354 -9.13 -16.70 12.10
C PRO A 354 -8.21 -15.48 12.05
N ASN A 355 -7.97 -14.93 10.84
CA ASN A 355 -7.21 -13.72 10.61
C ASN A 355 -8.03 -12.72 9.78
N ASN A 356 -9.00 -12.06 10.42
CA ASN A 356 -9.96 -11.15 9.78
C ASN A 356 -9.39 -9.72 9.65
N HIS A 357 -8.16 -9.60 9.17
CA HIS A 357 -7.52 -8.29 9.05
C HIS A 357 -8.11 -7.44 7.91
N VAL A 358 -7.90 -6.14 8.02
CA VAL A 358 -8.29 -5.13 7.01
C VAL A 358 -7.09 -4.55 6.26
N GLY A 359 -5.97 -5.27 6.20
CA GLY A 359 -4.76 -4.82 5.49
C GLY A 359 -4.94 -4.68 3.97
N PHE A 360 -5.97 -5.32 3.38
CA PHE A 360 -6.41 -5.11 2.00
C PHE A 360 -7.65 -4.20 1.89
N GLY A 361 -7.94 -3.43 2.91
CA GLY A 361 -9.18 -2.68 3.07
C GLY A 361 -10.30 -3.50 3.70
N GLY A 362 -11.37 -2.83 4.12
CA GLY A 362 -12.59 -3.46 4.63
C GLY A 362 -13.44 -4.03 3.48
N PRO A 363 -14.49 -4.80 3.81
CA PRO A 363 -15.44 -5.26 2.81
C PRO A 363 -16.19 -4.06 2.20
N GLY A 364 -16.29 -4.04 0.87
CA GLY A 364 -16.92 -2.94 0.15
C GLY A 364 -16.35 -2.78 -1.27
N PRO A 365 -16.80 -1.76 -2.01
CA PRO A 365 -16.41 -1.58 -3.41
C PRO A 365 -14.90 -1.33 -3.59
N HIS A 366 -14.23 -0.78 -2.58
CA HIS A 366 -12.80 -0.46 -2.60
C HIS A 366 -11.89 -1.55 -2.02
N PHE A 367 -12.37 -2.77 -1.79
CA PHE A 367 -11.48 -3.90 -1.45
C PHE A 367 -10.36 -4.02 -2.47
N CYS A 368 -9.13 -4.25 -2.01
CA CYS A 368 -7.92 -4.24 -2.84
C CYS A 368 -8.07 -5.12 -4.10
N LEU A 369 -7.89 -4.50 -5.28
CA LEU A 369 -7.96 -5.21 -6.56
C LEU A 369 -6.78 -6.18 -6.73
N GLY A 370 -5.60 -5.78 -6.26
CA GLY A 370 -4.35 -6.53 -6.35
C GLY A 370 -4.12 -7.56 -5.23
N ALA A 371 -5.10 -7.79 -4.33
CA ALA A 371 -4.89 -8.62 -3.14
C ALA A 371 -4.39 -10.05 -3.46
N HIS A 372 -4.84 -10.64 -4.57
CA HIS A 372 -4.39 -11.97 -5.01
C HIS A 372 -2.93 -11.93 -5.49
N LEU A 373 -2.58 -10.93 -6.27
CA LEU A 373 -1.22 -10.74 -6.79
C LEU A 373 -0.22 -10.47 -5.66
N ALA A 374 -0.55 -9.57 -4.74
CA ALA A 374 0.31 -9.28 -3.59
C ALA A 374 0.59 -10.52 -2.73
N ARG A 375 -0.44 -11.34 -2.44
CA ARG A 375 -0.26 -12.63 -1.75
C ARG A 375 0.67 -13.56 -2.51
N ARG A 376 0.55 -13.61 -3.81
CA ARG A 376 1.40 -14.44 -4.67
C ARG A 376 2.85 -13.95 -4.65
N GLU A 377 3.08 -12.65 -4.79
CA GLU A 377 4.42 -12.05 -4.77
C GLU A 377 5.12 -12.31 -3.44
N ILE A 378 4.45 -12.05 -2.30
CA ILE A 378 5.00 -12.30 -0.97
C ILE A 378 5.34 -13.80 -0.82
N THR A 379 4.41 -14.69 -1.19
CA THR A 379 4.62 -16.15 -1.10
C THR A 379 5.84 -16.59 -1.90
N VAL A 380 5.92 -16.17 -3.15
CA VAL A 380 6.99 -16.60 -4.07
C VAL A 380 8.34 -16.05 -3.63
N MET A 381 8.39 -14.79 -3.22
CA MET A 381 9.64 -14.18 -2.74
C MET A 381 10.17 -14.94 -1.50
N PHE A 382 9.36 -15.19 -0.49
CA PHE A 382 9.82 -15.95 0.68
C PHE A 382 10.15 -17.41 0.37
N ARG A 383 9.48 -18.03 -0.63
CA ARG A 383 9.86 -19.37 -1.10
C ARG A 383 11.28 -19.37 -1.68
N GLU A 384 11.61 -18.44 -2.56
CA GLU A 384 12.94 -18.33 -3.15
C GLU A 384 14.00 -17.99 -2.10
N LEU A 385 13.70 -17.06 -1.19
CA LEU A 385 14.62 -16.70 -0.10
C LEU A 385 14.92 -17.88 0.80
N PHE A 386 13.93 -18.60 1.29
CA PHE A 386 14.15 -19.74 2.20
C PHE A 386 14.84 -20.92 1.51
N HIS A 387 14.59 -21.11 0.21
CA HIS A 387 15.23 -22.16 -0.56
C HIS A 387 16.70 -21.85 -0.87
N ARG A 388 16.99 -20.59 -1.25
CA ARG A 388 18.32 -20.18 -1.72
C ARG A 388 19.21 -19.59 -0.63
N LEU A 389 18.62 -18.84 0.28
CA LEU A 389 19.28 -18.11 1.35
C LEU A 389 18.64 -18.45 2.70
N PRO A 390 18.75 -19.73 3.14
CA PRO A 390 17.99 -20.25 4.30
C PRO A 390 18.30 -19.54 5.61
N ASP A 391 19.43 -18.87 5.72
CA ASP A 391 19.87 -18.12 6.90
C ASP A 391 19.73 -16.61 6.77
N ILE A 392 19.08 -16.09 5.68
CA ILE A 392 18.86 -14.66 5.53
C ILE A 392 18.11 -14.08 6.72
N GLN A 393 18.62 -12.99 7.27
CA GLN A 393 18.01 -12.30 8.40
C GLN A 393 18.30 -10.80 8.34
N ALA A 394 17.42 -9.99 8.92
CA ALA A 394 17.72 -8.59 9.16
C ALA A 394 18.88 -8.48 10.15
N SER A 395 19.85 -7.62 9.86
CA SER A 395 21.04 -7.38 10.69
C SER A 395 21.01 -6.04 11.43
N GLY A 396 19.89 -5.32 11.32
CA GLY A 396 19.63 -4.03 11.98
C GLY A 396 18.13 -3.71 12.04
N GLU A 397 17.82 -2.54 12.60
CA GLU A 397 16.46 -2.02 12.60
C GLU A 397 16.08 -1.43 11.23
N PRO A 398 14.80 -1.49 10.83
CA PRO A 398 14.35 -0.86 9.60
C PRO A 398 14.42 0.66 9.69
N ASP A 399 14.88 1.32 8.64
CA ASP A 399 14.70 2.75 8.46
C ASP A 399 13.28 3.00 7.94
N VAL A 400 12.43 3.57 8.80
CA VAL A 400 11.00 3.74 8.55
C VAL A 400 10.74 5.02 7.77
N LEU A 401 9.81 4.95 6.82
CA LEU A 401 9.36 6.09 6.03
C LEU A 401 8.62 7.12 6.89
N ALA A 402 9.03 8.38 6.81
CA ALA A 402 8.36 9.49 7.51
C ALA A 402 7.04 9.90 6.83
N ALA A 403 6.06 8.99 6.81
CA ALA A 403 4.76 9.18 6.20
C ALA A 403 3.63 8.65 7.09
N SER A 404 2.50 9.36 7.12
CA SER A 404 1.32 8.90 7.87
C SER A 404 0.47 7.90 7.10
N PHE A 405 0.50 7.96 5.76
CA PHE A 405 -0.36 7.17 4.88
C PHE A 405 0.16 5.75 4.63
N ILE A 406 1.48 5.61 4.54
CA ILE A 406 2.18 4.34 4.29
C ILE A 406 3.05 3.97 5.50
N HIS A 407 2.88 2.77 6.02
CA HIS A 407 3.77 2.15 7.00
C HIS A 407 4.96 1.51 6.27
N GLY A 408 5.83 2.37 5.77
CA GLY A 408 6.90 2.02 4.84
C GLY A 408 8.23 1.73 5.51
N VAL A 409 9.03 0.88 4.87
CA VAL A 409 10.44 0.62 5.18
C VAL A 409 11.27 1.07 3.98
N LYS A 410 12.17 2.03 4.19
CA LYS A 410 13.08 2.54 3.16
C LYS A 410 14.30 1.63 2.99
N HIS A 411 14.91 1.28 4.13
CA HIS A 411 16.10 0.46 4.19
C HIS A 411 15.99 -0.59 5.28
N LEU A 412 16.52 -1.78 5.02
CA LEU A 412 16.64 -2.87 5.99
C LEU A 412 17.92 -3.65 5.71
N PRO A 413 18.99 -3.42 6.49
CA PRO A 413 20.22 -4.20 6.33
C PRO A 413 19.94 -5.67 6.62
N ALA A 414 20.45 -6.55 5.77
CA ALA A 414 20.29 -7.99 5.92
C ALA A 414 21.58 -8.74 5.59
N THR A 415 21.77 -9.87 6.25
CA THR A 415 22.94 -10.75 6.06
C THR A 415 22.51 -12.19 5.82
N PHE A 416 23.34 -12.93 5.11
CA PHE A 416 23.17 -14.35 4.82
C PHE A 416 24.51 -14.98 4.39
N SER A 417 24.60 -16.30 4.41
CA SER A 417 25.77 -17.01 3.85
C SER A 417 25.74 -16.95 2.33
N PRO A 418 26.80 -16.43 1.67
CA PRO A 418 26.84 -16.36 0.20
C PRO A 418 26.74 -17.75 -0.44
N VAL A 419 25.97 -17.83 -1.52
CA VAL A 419 25.85 -19.05 -2.34
C VAL A 419 26.06 -18.71 -3.81
N ALA A 420 26.50 -19.70 -4.60
CA ALA A 420 26.68 -19.51 -6.04
C ALA A 420 25.33 -19.30 -6.74
N LYS A 421 25.36 -18.52 -7.83
CA LYS A 421 24.22 -18.39 -8.73
C LYS A 421 23.81 -19.76 -9.29
N ASN A 422 22.52 -19.93 -9.52
CA ASN A 422 22.06 -21.10 -10.24
C ASN A 422 22.51 -20.97 -11.72
N ASN A 423 23.23 -21.97 -12.21
CA ASN A 423 23.46 -22.13 -13.65
C ASN A 423 22.13 -22.59 -14.27
N ARG A 424 21.36 -21.65 -14.81
CA ARG A 424 20.13 -21.94 -15.56
C ARG A 424 20.41 -22.11 -17.02
#